data_e6ba354a18a321a8cbeb4a6b8cb6c705
#
_entry.id   e6ba354a18a321a8cbeb4a6b8cb6c705
#
_cell.length_a   1.000
_cell.length_b   1.000
_cell.length_c   1.000
_cell.angle_alpha   90.00
_cell.angle_beta   90.00
_cell.angle_gamma   90.00
#
_symmetry.space_group_name_H-M   'P 1'
#
loop_
_entity.id
_entity.type
_entity.pdbx_description
1 polymer ?
#
loop_
_entity_poly.entity_id
_entity_poly.type
_entity_poly.pdbx_seq_one_letter_code
_entity_poly.pdbx_strand_id
1 'polypeptide(L)'
;RTPELFGRKIEAAEIKLLAIIILIQPLVILAFTALSLSVPGISGISNPGPHGISQVFYEYVSAFANNGSGFEGLGDNTVWWNVTCSIALLLGRFPTLILPLMIATHLAAKRKAPETAGSLQVETPTFALTLITIVVLLTLLQFMPVLVLGPIADQLLLVKG
;
A
#
# COMPACT_ATOMS: atom_id res chain seq x y z
N ARG A 1 -17.86 -21.96 -6.70
CA ARG A 1 -18.58 -20.72 -7.02
C ARG A 1 -17.54 -19.63 -7.14
N THR A 2 -17.45 -18.97 -8.29
CA THR A 2 -16.56 -17.82 -8.51
C THR A 2 -17.25 -16.55 -8.04
N PRO A 3 -16.53 -15.60 -7.38
CA PRO A 3 -17.10 -14.30 -7.03
C PRO A 3 -17.53 -13.54 -8.28
N GLU A 4 -18.58 -12.73 -8.15
CA GLU A 4 -19.15 -11.95 -9.23
C GLU A 4 -19.20 -10.47 -8.84
N LEU A 5 -18.97 -9.59 -9.81
CA LEU A 5 -19.14 -8.15 -9.68
C LEU A 5 -20.05 -7.65 -10.81
N PHE A 6 -21.15 -6.99 -10.45
CA PHE A 6 -22.18 -6.54 -11.40
C PHE A 6 -22.68 -7.64 -12.34
N GLY A 7 -22.85 -8.86 -11.81
CA GLY A 7 -23.28 -10.03 -12.57
C GLY A 7 -22.23 -10.58 -13.54
N ARG A 8 -20.95 -10.21 -13.41
CA ARG A 8 -19.84 -10.73 -14.21
C ARG A 8 -18.86 -11.49 -13.33
N LYS A 9 -18.45 -12.67 -13.76
CA LYS A 9 -17.54 -13.54 -12.99
C LYS A 9 -16.15 -12.92 -12.92
N ILE A 10 -15.59 -12.88 -11.72
CA ILE A 10 -14.19 -12.52 -11.47
C ILE A 10 -13.36 -13.80 -11.62
N GLU A 11 -12.45 -13.80 -12.56
CA GLU A 11 -11.60 -14.96 -12.89
C GLU A 11 -10.14 -14.69 -12.51
N ALA A 12 -9.27 -15.65 -12.78
CA ALA A 12 -7.86 -15.57 -12.40
C ALA A 12 -7.13 -14.34 -12.96
N ALA A 13 -7.53 -13.84 -14.13
CA ALA A 13 -6.92 -12.64 -14.72
C ALA A 13 -7.18 -11.40 -13.86
N GLU A 14 -8.43 -11.16 -13.48
CA GLU A 14 -8.80 -10.02 -12.63
C GLU A 14 -8.21 -10.15 -11.22
N ILE A 15 -8.19 -11.37 -10.66
CA ILE A 15 -7.58 -11.63 -9.35
C ILE A 15 -6.09 -11.31 -9.36
N LYS A 16 -5.34 -11.66 -10.41
CA LYS A 16 -3.92 -11.31 -10.53
C LYS A 16 -3.70 -9.79 -10.57
N LEU A 17 -4.51 -9.06 -11.32
CA LEU A 17 -4.43 -7.59 -11.37
C LEU A 17 -4.77 -6.96 -10.02
N LEU A 18 -5.80 -7.45 -9.34
CA LEU A 18 -6.16 -7.01 -7.98
C LEU A 18 -5.02 -7.29 -6.98
N ALA A 19 -4.40 -8.46 -7.04
CA ALA A 19 -3.28 -8.81 -6.18
C ALA A 19 -2.10 -7.85 -6.40
N ILE A 20 -1.78 -7.48 -7.64
CA ILE A 20 -0.73 -6.50 -7.94
C ILE A 20 -1.09 -5.15 -7.34
N ILE A 21 -2.33 -4.66 -7.49
CA ILE A 21 -2.77 -3.38 -6.92
C ILE A 21 -2.59 -3.36 -5.41
N ILE A 22 -2.97 -4.43 -4.72
CA ILE A 22 -2.90 -4.51 -3.26
C ILE A 22 -1.45 -4.60 -2.77
N LEU A 23 -0.61 -5.35 -3.47
CA LEU A 23 0.74 -5.66 -3.02
C LEU A 23 1.79 -4.63 -3.43
N ILE A 24 1.57 -3.86 -4.50
CA ILE A 24 2.58 -2.92 -5.00
C ILE A 24 2.90 -1.81 -3.98
N GLN A 25 1.90 -1.32 -3.27
CA GLN A 25 2.07 -0.27 -2.28
C GLN A 25 2.98 -0.69 -1.12
N PRO A 26 2.65 -1.73 -0.33
CA PRO A 26 3.53 -2.15 0.76
C PRO A 26 4.88 -2.62 0.25
N LEU A 27 4.96 -3.28 -0.91
CA LEU A 27 6.22 -3.73 -1.48
C LEU A 27 7.17 -2.56 -1.74
N VAL A 28 6.71 -1.52 -2.44
CA VAL A 28 7.54 -0.36 -2.80
C VAL A 28 7.95 0.42 -1.55
N ILE A 29 6.99 0.74 -0.69
CA ILE A 29 7.24 1.53 0.51
C ILE A 29 8.20 0.82 1.46
N LEU A 30 7.93 -0.44 1.78
CA LEU A 30 8.75 -1.20 2.73
C LEU A 30 10.13 -1.53 2.16
N ALA A 31 10.23 -1.87 0.87
CA ALA A 31 11.52 -2.15 0.23
C ALA A 31 12.42 -0.92 0.22
N PHE A 32 11.92 0.24 -0.21
CA PHE A 32 12.74 1.46 -0.21
C PHE A 32 13.06 1.95 1.20
N THR A 33 12.14 1.81 2.16
CA THR A 33 12.40 2.10 3.57
C THR A 33 13.55 1.22 4.09
N ALA A 34 13.48 -0.08 3.86
CA ALA A 34 14.51 -1.02 4.29
C ALA A 34 15.85 -0.74 3.63
N LEU A 35 15.88 -0.48 2.33
CA LEU A 35 17.10 -0.13 1.59
C LEU A 35 17.75 1.15 2.13
N SER A 36 16.97 2.22 2.34
CA SER A 36 17.47 3.48 2.85
C SER A 36 18.03 3.39 4.26
N LEU A 37 17.44 2.55 5.11
CA LEU A 37 17.93 2.32 6.48
C LEU A 37 19.10 1.36 6.54
N SER A 38 19.28 0.48 5.53
CA SER A 38 20.37 -0.49 5.50
C SER A 38 21.71 0.10 5.11
N VAL A 39 21.73 1.26 4.44
CA VAL A 39 22.96 1.91 3.99
C VAL A 39 23.30 3.10 4.89
N PRO A 40 24.37 3.02 5.69
CA PRO A 40 24.77 4.11 6.58
C PRO A 40 24.98 5.43 5.84
N GLY A 41 24.43 6.52 6.37
CA GLY A 41 24.62 7.87 5.86
C GLY A 41 23.78 8.26 4.64
N ILE A 42 23.02 7.36 4.05
CA ILE A 42 22.14 7.68 2.92
C ILE A 42 20.83 8.32 3.38
N SER A 43 20.29 7.88 4.51
CA SER A 43 18.93 8.23 4.93
C SER A 43 18.75 9.67 5.38
N GLY A 44 19.81 10.36 5.80
CA GLY A 44 19.71 11.76 6.24
C GLY A 44 18.74 12.00 7.40
N ILE A 45 18.54 10.99 8.25
CA ILE A 45 17.62 11.06 9.39
C ILE A 45 18.14 12.06 10.43
N SER A 46 17.24 12.92 10.93
CA SER A 46 17.54 13.87 12.01
C SER A 46 17.33 13.28 13.40
N ASN A 47 16.50 12.25 13.52
CA ASN A 47 16.24 11.53 14.76
C ASN A 47 16.91 10.14 14.71
N PRO A 48 18.07 9.96 15.33
CA PRO A 48 18.76 8.67 15.35
C PRO A 48 17.96 7.62 16.14
N GLY A 49 18.24 6.35 15.86
CA GLY A 49 17.59 5.23 16.54
C GLY A 49 16.21 4.90 15.97
N PRO A 50 15.29 4.31 16.77
CA PRO A 50 14.00 3.82 16.32
C PRO A 50 13.10 4.87 15.66
N HIS A 51 13.21 6.13 16.06
CA HIS A 51 12.43 7.23 15.48
C HIS A 51 12.80 7.53 14.01
N GLY A 52 14.03 7.23 13.58
CA GLY A 52 14.46 7.42 12.21
C GLY A 52 13.67 6.57 11.21
N ILE A 53 13.14 5.43 11.64
CA ILE A 53 12.28 4.57 10.80
C ILE A 53 11.03 5.34 10.34
N SER A 54 10.40 6.09 11.24
CA SER A 54 9.19 6.86 10.94
C SER A 54 9.43 7.96 9.90
N GLN A 55 10.60 8.62 9.95
CA GLN A 55 10.97 9.66 8.97
C GLN A 55 11.08 9.06 7.56
N VAL A 56 11.88 8.01 7.43
CA VAL A 56 12.12 7.34 6.14
C VAL A 56 10.84 6.70 5.60
N PHE A 57 10.10 6.04 6.46
CA PHE A 57 8.84 5.39 6.09
C PHE A 57 7.81 6.42 5.60
N TYR A 58 7.64 7.53 6.31
CA TYR A 58 6.71 8.59 5.93
C TYR A 58 7.05 9.17 4.55
N GLU A 59 8.33 9.40 4.26
CA GLU A 59 8.76 9.95 2.98
C GLU A 59 8.34 9.05 1.81
N TYR A 60 8.54 7.75 1.91
CA TYR A 60 8.10 6.82 0.86
C TYR A 60 6.58 6.64 0.79
N VAL A 61 5.88 6.71 1.92
CA VAL A 61 4.40 6.73 1.93
C VAL A 61 3.90 7.97 1.18
N SER A 62 4.46 9.13 1.47
CA SER A 62 4.13 10.40 0.83
C SER A 62 4.43 10.38 -0.67
N ALA A 63 5.62 9.90 -1.06
CA ALA A 63 6.00 9.80 -2.46
C ALA A 63 5.07 8.84 -3.22
N PHE A 64 4.77 7.66 -2.67
CA PHE A 64 3.87 6.69 -3.30
C PHE A 64 2.44 7.23 -3.42
N ALA A 65 1.95 7.91 -2.40
CA ALA A 65 0.62 8.54 -2.40
C ALA A 65 0.51 9.77 -3.32
N ASN A 66 1.64 10.26 -3.85
CA ASN A 66 1.72 11.45 -4.72
C ASN A 66 1.21 12.74 -4.05
N ASN A 67 1.34 12.87 -2.73
CA ASN A 67 0.88 14.04 -2.01
C ASN A 67 1.95 15.13 -1.83
N GLY A 68 3.25 14.78 -1.99
CA GLY A 68 4.35 15.75 -1.98
C GLY A 68 4.71 16.30 -0.60
N SER A 69 4.25 15.69 0.49
CA SER A 69 4.69 16.08 1.84
C SER A 69 5.96 15.32 2.23
N GLY A 70 6.96 16.01 2.77
CA GLY A 70 8.14 15.42 3.39
C GLY A 70 8.02 15.36 4.91
N PHE A 71 8.89 14.58 5.55
CA PHE A 71 8.99 14.57 7.00
C PHE A 71 9.95 15.68 7.45
N GLU A 72 9.49 16.53 8.35
CA GLU A 72 10.29 17.68 8.84
C GLU A 72 11.62 17.21 9.42
N GLY A 73 12.71 17.84 8.99
CA GLY A 73 14.06 17.53 9.44
C GLY A 73 14.74 16.35 8.72
N LEU A 74 14.09 15.69 7.76
CA LEU A 74 14.76 14.70 6.92
C LEU A 74 15.64 15.40 5.88
N GLY A 75 16.89 14.97 5.77
CA GLY A 75 17.83 15.47 4.75
C GLY A 75 17.58 14.81 3.39
N ASP A 76 16.45 15.10 2.76
CA ASP A 76 15.96 14.43 1.56
C ASP A 76 16.48 15.00 0.23
N ASN A 77 17.15 16.14 0.24
CA ASN A 77 17.70 16.75 -0.97
C ASN A 77 19.00 16.06 -1.41
N THR A 78 18.94 14.78 -1.75
CA THR A 78 20.05 13.98 -2.25
C THR A 78 19.66 13.22 -3.51
N VAL A 79 20.66 12.76 -4.27
CA VAL A 79 20.41 11.93 -5.46
C VAL A 79 19.64 10.66 -5.09
N TRP A 80 19.94 10.07 -3.94
CA TRP A 80 19.22 8.87 -3.46
C TRP A 80 17.73 9.14 -3.32
N TRP A 81 17.36 10.14 -2.54
CA TRP A 81 15.97 10.50 -2.31
C TRP A 81 15.26 10.93 -3.58
N ASN A 82 15.90 11.76 -4.40
CA ASN A 82 15.30 12.24 -5.65
C ASN A 82 14.99 11.09 -6.62
N VAL A 83 15.88 10.10 -6.74
CA VAL A 83 15.66 8.96 -7.62
C VAL A 83 14.64 7.97 -7.05
N THR A 84 14.81 7.57 -5.80
CA THR A 84 13.94 6.55 -5.18
C THR A 84 12.52 7.05 -4.98
N CYS A 85 12.33 8.30 -4.55
CA CYS A 85 11.01 8.92 -4.44
C CYS A 85 10.35 9.11 -5.81
N SER A 86 11.12 9.44 -6.86
CA SER A 86 10.57 9.50 -8.22
C SER A 86 10.08 8.14 -8.70
N ILE A 87 10.83 7.07 -8.44
CA ILE A 87 10.38 5.70 -8.75
C ILE A 87 9.12 5.34 -7.94
N ALA A 88 9.11 5.61 -6.63
CA ALA A 88 7.95 5.36 -5.77
C ALA A 88 6.71 6.11 -6.27
N LEU A 89 6.86 7.38 -6.65
CA LEU A 89 5.79 8.21 -7.20
C LEU A 89 5.24 7.64 -8.52
N LEU A 90 6.10 7.24 -9.44
CA LEU A 90 5.69 6.64 -10.71
C LEU A 90 4.93 5.32 -10.49
N LEU A 91 5.43 4.47 -9.59
CA LEU A 91 4.79 3.21 -9.23
C LEU A 91 3.49 3.41 -8.43
N GLY A 92 3.38 4.48 -7.66
CA GLY A 92 2.16 4.85 -6.98
C GLY A 92 1.09 5.39 -7.92
N ARG A 93 1.46 6.10 -8.96
CA ARG A 93 0.52 6.75 -9.87
C ARG A 93 0.04 5.85 -11.00
N PHE A 94 0.94 5.35 -11.83
CA PHE A 94 0.55 4.69 -13.07
C PHE A 94 -0.11 3.33 -12.87
N PRO A 95 0.43 2.39 -12.08
CA PRO A 95 -0.23 1.11 -11.86
C PRO A 95 -1.61 1.26 -11.21
N THR A 96 -1.76 2.17 -10.24
CA THR A 96 -3.04 2.40 -9.56
C THR A 96 -4.12 3.01 -10.45
N LEU A 97 -3.74 3.67 -11.55
CA LEU A 97 -4.68 4.15 -12.57
C LEU A 97 -4.95 3.10 -13.66
N ILE A 98 -3.89 2.45 -14.15
CA ILE A 98 -4.00 1.56 -15.32
C ILE A 98 -4.64 0.22 -14.96
N LEU A 99 -4.24 -0.40 -13.83
CA LEU A 99 -4.71 -1.74 -13.48
C LEU A 99 -6.22 -1.82 -13.24
N PRO A 100 -6.86 -0.86 -12.54
CA PRO A 100 -8.33 -0.84 -12.42
C PRO A 100 -9.04 -0.68 -13.77
N LEU A 101 -8.48 0.12 -14.71
CA LEU A 101 -9.03 0.25 -16.06
C LEU A 101 -8.92 -1.06 -16.84
N MET A 102 -7.83 -1.80 -16.69
CA MET A 102 -7.68 -3.12 -17.30
C MET A 102 -8.71 -4.11 -16.73
N ILE A 103 -8.93 -4.11 -15.41
CA ILE A 103 -9.96 -4.94 -14.77
C ILE A 103 -11.35 -4.57 -15.31
N ALA A 104 -11.65 -3.28 -15.41
CA ALA A 104 -12.93 -2.80 -15.94
C ALA A 104 -13.13 -3.25 -17.39
N THR A 105 -12.08 -3.18 -18.22
CA THR A 105 -12.11 -3.65 -19.62
C THR A 105 -12.37 -5.15 -19.71
N HIS A 106 -11.66 -5.95 -18.89
CA HIS A 106 -11.90 -7.41 -18.84
C HIS A 106 -13.33 -7.73 -18.42
N LEU A 107 -13.83 -7.06 -17.37
CA LEU A 107 -15.21 -7.27 -16.92
C LEU A 107 -16.22 -6.82 -17.96
N ALA A 108 -15.98 -5.70 -18.66
CA ALA A 108 -16.88 -5.18 -19.69
C ALA A 108 -17.05 -6.16 -20.87
N ALA A 109 -16.00 -6.86 -21.22
CA ALA A 109 -16.02 -7.86 -22.31
C ALA A 109 -16.77 -9.15 -21.93
N LYS A 110 -17.03 -9.42 -20.65
CA LYS A 110 -17.70 -10.62 -20.18
C LYS A 110 -19.22 -10.50 -20.27
N ARG A 111 -19.88 -11.62 -20.57
CA ARG A 111 -21.35 -11.71 -20.49
C ARG A 111 -21.80 -11.73 -19.03
N LYS A 112 -22.99 -11.17 -18.78
CA LYS A 112 -23.61 -11.27 -17.45
C LYS A 112 -23.91 -12.73 -17.14
N ALA A 113 -23.54 -13.16 -15.94
CA ALA A 113 -23.93 -14.46 -15.43
C ALA A 113 -25.41 -14.42 -15.00
N PRO A 114 -26.16 -15.53 -15.14
CA PRO A 114 -27.52 -15.59 -14.59
C PRO A 114 -27.45 -15.44 -13.06
N GLU A 115 -28.35 -14.65 -12.53
CA GLU A 115 -28.46 -14.47 -11.07
C GLU A 115 -28.79 -15.80 -10.40
N THR A 116 -28.03 -16.13 -9.39
CA THR A 116 -28.21 -17.34 -8.58
C THR A 116 -28.30 -16.96 -7.11
N ALA A 117 -28.89 -17.82 -6.30
CA ALA A 117 -29.00 -17.64 -4.84
C ALA A 117 -27.64 -17.41 -4.12
N GLY A 118 -26.52 -17.57 -4.82
CA GLY A 118 -25.17 -17.31 -4.31
C GLY A 118 -24.49 -16.08 -4.91
N SER A 119 -25.21 -15.26 -5.69
CA SER A 119 -24.69 -13.99 -6.20
C SER A 119 -24.59 -12.97 -5.06
N LEU A 120 -23.46 -12.32 -4.91
CA LEU A 120 -23.27 -11.29 -3.89
C LEU A 120 -24.02 -10.01 -4.33
N GLN A 121 -25.06 -9.68 -3.61
CA GLN A 121 -25.83 -8.45 -3.88
C GLN A 121 -25.06 -7.24 -3.34
N VAL A 122 -24.61 -6.38 -4.25
CA VAL A 122 -23.79 -5.21 -3.90
C VAL A 122 -24.59 -4.07 -3.24
N GLU A 123 -25.91 -4.11 -3.31
CA GLU A 123 -26.80 -3.09 -2.76
C GLU A 123 -27.23 -3.36 -1.31
N THR A 124 -26.62 -4.35 -0.66
CA THR A 124 -26.98 -4.74 0.71
C THR A 124 -26.07 -4.08 1.75
N PRO A 125 -26.61 -3.75 2.95
CA PRO A 125 -25.76 -3.30 4.08
C PRO A 125 -24.67 -4.29 4.44
N THR A 126 -24.94 -5.59 4.29
CA THR A 126 -23.96 -6.66 4.52
C THR A 126 -22.76 -6.54 3.58
N PHE A 127 -22.99 -6.22 2.30
CA PHE A 127 -21.89 -5.99 1.37
C PHE A 127 -21.05 -4.77 1.79
N ALA A 128 -21.70 -3.65 2.12
CA ALA A 128 -21.02 -2.44 2.58
C ALA A 128 -20.15 -2.70 3.82
N LEU A 129 -20.71 -3.38 4.82
CA LEU A 129 -19.97 -3.74 6.05
C LEU A 129 -18.79 -4.67 5.74
N THR A 130 -19.00 -5.68 4.91
CA THR A 130 -17.91 -6.59 4.48
C THR A 130 -16.80 -5.85 3.77
N LEU A 131 -17.15 -4.95 2.85
CA LEU A 131 -16.17 -4.14 2.11
C LEU A 131 -15.35 -3.26 3.06
N ILE A 132 -16.00 -2.54 3.97
CA ILE A 132 -15.32 -1.70 4.98
C ILE A 132 -14.38 -2.58 5.83
N THR A 133 -14.88 -3.72 6.30
CA THR A 133 -14.06 -4.65 7.11
C THR A 133 -12.83 -5.12 6.36
N ILE A 134 -12.95 -5.50 5.09
CA ILE A 134 -11.82 -5.94 4.26
C ILE A 134 -10.82 -4.79 4.08
N VAL A 135 -11.27 -3.58 3.78
CA VAL A 135 -10.38 -2.41 3.63
C VAL A 135 -9.59 -2.16 4.92
N VAL A 136 -10.27 -2.13 6.07
CA VAL A 136 -9.62 -1.93 7.37
C VAL A 136 -8.60 -3.03 7.66
N LEU A 137 -8.97 -4.30 7.47
CA LEU A 137 -8.07 -5.43 7.70
C LEU A 137 -6.84 -5.38 6.80
N LEU A 138 -7.00 -5.10 5.51
CA LEU A 138 -5.87 -5.00 4.58
C LEU A 138 -4.94 -3.85 4.96
N THR A 139 -5.47 -2.69 5.32
CA THR A 139 -4.67 -1.54 5.76
C THR A 139 -3.86 -1.86 7.03
N LEU A 140 -4.51 -2.48 8.02
CA LEU A 140 -3.84 -2.88 9.25
C LEU A 140 -2.74 -3.90 8.99
N LEU A 141 -3.00 -4.92 8.16
CA LEU A 141 -2.01 -5.96 7.87
C LEU A 141 -0.81 -5.44 7.06
N GLN A 142 -1.00 -4.42 6.23
CA GLN A 142 0.08 -3.87 5.41
C GLN A 142 1.10 -3.07 6.22
N PHE A 143 0.67 -2.22 7.13
CA PHE A 143 1.54 -1.22 7.76
C PHE A 143 1.60 -1.27 9.29
N MET A 144 0.61 -1.83 9.97
CA MET A 144 0.57 -1.86 11.43
C MET A 144 1.83 -2.47 12.05
N PRO A 145 2.40 -3.58 11.53
CA PRO A 145 3.62 -4.15 12.12
C PRO A 145 4.79 -3.17 12.13
N VAL A 146 4.98 -2.41 11.05
CA VAL A 146 6.06 -1.42 10.96
C VAL A 146 5.82 -0.23 11.87
N LEU A 147 4.59 0.28 11.92
CA LEU A 147 4.23 1.42 12.78
C LEU A 147 4.35 1.12 14.27
N VAL A 148 4.17 -0.13 14.68
CA VAL A 148 4.28 -0.56 16.08
C VAL A 148 5.73 -0.84 16.47
N LEU A 149 6.58 -1.30 15.56
CA LEU A 149 7.98 -1.67 15.86
C LEU A 149 8.80 -0.49 16.38
N GLY A 150 8.65 0.72 15.83
CA GLY A 150 9.36 1.92 16.29
C GLY A 150 9.10 2.23 17.77
N PRO A 151 7.85 2.47 18.17
CA PRO A 151 7.49 2.73 19.58
C PRO A 151 7.87 1.61 20.55
N ILE A 152 7.75 0.33 20.15
CA ILE A 152 8.16 -0.80 20.98
C ILE A 152 9.68 -0.82 21.18
N ALA A 153 10.45 -0.61 20.13
CA ALA A 153 11.90 -0.57 20.20
C ALA A 153 12.38 0.60 21.10
N ASP A 154 11.73 1.75 21.00
CA ASP A 154 12.00 2.92 21.83
C ASP A 154 11.71 2.63 23.31
N GLN A 155 10.56 2.06 23.61
CA GLN A 155 10.21 1.64 24.98
C GLN A 155 11.23 0.67 25.56
N LEU A 156 11.69 -0.30 24.77
CA LEU A 156 12.70 -1.27 25.22
C LEU A 156 14.06 -0.63 25.50
N LEU A 157 14.43 0.43 24.79
CA LEU A 157 15.64 1.19 25.07
C LEU A 157 15.52 1.97 26.37
N LEU A 158 14.39 2.59 26.66
CA LEU A 158 14.13 3.32 27.92
C LEU A 158 14.15 2.41 29.15
N VAL A 159 13.74 1.16 29.02
CA VAL A 159 13.76 0.17 30.13
C VAL A 159 15.17 -0.35 30.41
N LYS A 160 16.08 -0.32 29.42
CA LYS A 160 17.46 -0.79 29.55
C LYS A 160 18.46 0.26 30.02
N GLY A 161 18.07 1.54 30.02
CA GLY A 161 18.87 2.65 30.52
C GLY A 161 18.51 3.01 31.95
#